data_55cb1d9e21c86eb48e5188e6829d4c75
#
_entry.id   55cb1d9e21c86eb48e5188e6829d4c75
#
_cell.length_a   1.000
_cell.length_b   1.000
_cell.length_c   1.000
_cell.angle_alpha   90.00
_cell.angle_beta   90.00
_cell.angle_gamma   90.00
#
_symmetry.space_group_name_H-M   'P 1'
#
loop_
_entity.id
_entity.type
_entity.pdbx_description
1 polymer ?
#
loop_
_entity_poly.entity_id
_entity_poly.type
_entity_poly.pdbx_seq_one_letter_code
_entity_poly.pdbx_strand_id
1 'polypeptide(L)'
;MDYKDLAELIFPDVKDISYYEEKYPERNLQEGAVVTRFAPSPTGFVHIGGLYQALVARTVAKKTGGVFFLRVEDTDQKREVENGVTGIVNSLKDFDMAPDEGMISDTEEIGNYGPYKQSLRKEIYQAYAKYLISQGKAYPCFCTQEELDEIRQKQESAKIRPGYYGVWAKCRNLTVEESAEKIKNGEPYIIRFKSPGREDRKIKHKDVIKGNVDFPENDLDIVIIKADGLPTYHFAHAVDDHLMHTTHVIRSDEWLSSVPLHLQLFHELGFKAPKYAHISPIMKNDNGGKRKLSKRKDPEAAVEYYKKEGIPSEAVKEYLLNIANSTFENWRKANPDKSIDEFDFQLNKMSVSGALFDMIKLLDIGKTVISKMTAEEVYNYSLIWAKEYDEELAKMLEDKEYALKVFGIERGNKKPRKDISKWSDVMYNIGYMYDDEFYGKVNEYPYQVISDKEDIAKILDLYISKYYNESDDKQTWFDKIKELAVEMGYAGEVKEFKANPGMYKAHVGDVSTVLRVALTARTNTPDMYEIMQVLGKNRIAKRLEVAKENLK
;
A
#
# COMPACT_ATOMS: atom_id res chain seq x y z
N MET A 1 34.67 3.11 -43.56
CA MET A 1 33.36 3.18 -42.85
C MET A 1 33.61 3.81 -41.50
N ASP A 2 32.78 4.77 -41.08
CA ASP A 2 32.88 5.38 -39.77
C ASP A 2 31.77 4.87 -38.81
N TYR A 3 31.75 5.37 -37.58
CA TYR A 3 30.72 4.98 -36.59
C TYR A 3 29.31 5.41 -37.00
N LYS A 4 29.15 6.46 -37.82
CA LYS A 4 27.83 6.89 -38.30
C LYS A 4 27.33 5.91 -39.36
N ASP A 5 28.22 5.47 -40.27
CA ASP A 5 27.88 4.45 -41.28
C ASP A 5 27.48 3.12 -40.59
N LEU A 6 28.17 2.73 -39.52
CA LEU A 6 27.85 1.53 -38.76
C LEU A 6 26.49 1.66 -38.06
N ALA A 7 26.21 2.83 -37.47
CA ALA A 7 24.93 3.10 -36.80
C ALA A 7 23.77 3.03 -37.81
N GLU A 8 23.97 3.56 -39.01
CA GLU A 8 23.00 3.51 -40.10
C GLU A 8 22.78 2.07 -40.62
N LEU A 9 23.86 1.27 -40.71
CA LEU A 9 23.77 -0.14 -41.10
C LEU A 9 22.95 -0.96 -40.08
N ILE A 10 23.08 -0.65 -38.76
CA ILE A 10 22.39 -1.37 -37.69
C ILE A 10 20.92 -0.93 -37.60
N PHE A 11 20.64 0.36 -37.73
CA PHE A 11 19.32 0.97 -37.56
C PHE A 11 18.97 1.90 -38.73
N PRO A 12 18.75 1.36 -39.98
CA PRO A 12 18.63 2.18 -41.20
C PRO A 12 17.40 3.11 -41.19
N ASP A 13 16.27 2.63 -40.67
CA ASP A 13 14.97 3.34 -40.75
C ASP A 13 14.59 4.07 -39.46
N VAL A 14 15.50 4.12 -38.49
CA VAL A 14 15.23 4.70 -37.19
C VAL A 14 15.47 6.22 -37.22
N LYS A 15 14.50 6.98 -36.75
CA LYS A 15 14.55 8.45 -36.66
C LYS A 15 15.70 8.94 -35.83
N ASP A 16 16.15 10.17 -36.10
CA ASP A 16 17.13 10.87 -35.26
C ASP A 16 16.56 11.22 -33.89
N ILE A 17 17.43 11.32 -32.88
CA ILE A 17 17.03 11.67 -31.53
C ILE A 17 16.35 13.03 -31.44
N SER A 18 16.72 14.01 -32.29
CA SER A 18 16.10 15.33 -32.37
C SER A 18 14.58 15.27 -32.56
N TYR A 19 14.11 14.28 -33.35
CA TYR A 19 12.68 14.07 -33.54
C TYR A 19 11.95 13.75 -32.19
N TYR A 20 12.59 12.97 -31.32
CA TYR A 20 11.99 12.60 -30.03
C TYR A 20 12.12 13.70 -29.00
N GLU A 21 13.19 14.50 -29.04
CA GLU A 21 13.34 15.69 -28.21
C GLU A 21 12.26 16.74 -28.54
N GLU A 22 11.93 16.93 -29.81
CA GLU A 22 10.86 17.83 -30.25
C GLU A 22 9.47 17.26 -29.91
N LYS A 23 9.29 15.93 -30.03
CA LYS A 23 8.02 15.26 -29.74
C LYS A 23 7.64 15.31 -28.27
N TYR A 24 8.63 15.27 -27.37
CA TYR A 24 8.44 15.27 -25.92
C TYR A 24 9.05 16.53 -25.30
N PRO A 25 8.43 17.71 -25.49
CA PRO A 25 8.96 18.97 -25.01
C PRO A 25 8.94 19.05 -23.48
N GLU A 26 9.69 19.99 -22.92
CA GLU A 26 9.68 20.33 -21.51
C GLU A 26 8.24 20.52 -20.99
N ARG A 27 7.96 20.01 -19.80
CA ARG A 27 6.64 20.16 -19.15
C ARG A 27 6.38 21.60 -18.75
N ASN A 28 5.20 22.12 -19.06
CA ASN A 28 4.77 23.44 -18.61
C ASN A 28 4.27 23.36 -17.16
N LEU A 29 5.20 23.28 -16.21
CA LEU A 29 4.94 23.19 -14.76
C LEU A 29 5.56 24.39 -14.04
N GLN A 30 5.01 24.72 -12.88
CA GLN A 30 5.60 25.77 -12.04
C GLN A 30 7.02 25.39 -11.56
N GLU A 31 7.84 26.40 -11.28
CA GLU A 31 9.19 26.17 -10.75
C GLU A 31 9.14 25.36 -9.45
N GLY A 32 9.98 24.33 -9.35
CA GLY A 32 10.03 23.42 -8.20
C GLY A 32 9.01 22.28 -8.24
N ALA A 33 8.12 22.23 -9.24
CA ALA A 33 7.23 21.09 -9.42
C ALA A 33 8.00 19.79 -9.63
N VAL A 34 7.56 18.72 -8.95
CA VAL A 34 8.24 17.42 -8.97
C VAL A 34 7.49 16.44 -9.86
N VAL A 35 8.19 15.88 -10.84
CA VAL A 35 7.68 14.81 -11.69
C VAL A 35 8.24 13.49 -11.19
N THR A 36 7.32 12.59 -10.82
CA THR A 36 7.64 11.25 -10.31
C THR A 36 6.89 10.19 -11.08
N ARG A 37 7.32 8.94 -10.91
CA ARG A 37 6.64 7.81 -11.53
C ARG A 37 6.57 6.61 -10.60
N PHE A 38 5.52 5.82 -10.79
CA PHE A 38 5.49 4.41 -10.43
C PHE A 38 5.74 3.61 -11.71
N ALA A 39 6.75 2.73 -11.68
CA ALA A 39 7.22 2.04 -12.88
C ALA A 39 7.35 0.53 -12.61
N PRO A 40 6.21 -0.17 -12.41
CA PRO A 40 6.20 -1.60 -12.15
C PRO A 40 6.29 -2.42 -13.44
N SER A 41 6.82 -3.64 -13.31
CA SER A 41 6.61 -4.68 -14.33
C SER A 41 5.23 -5.33 -14.13
N PRO A 42 4.48 -5.68 -15.21
CA PRO A 42 3.13 -6.24 -15.10
C PRO A 42 3.18 -7.75 -14.75
N THR A 43 3.78 -8.10 -13.62
CA THR A 43 4.04 -9.48 -13.18
C THR A 43 2.99 -10.01 -12.20
N GLY A 44 1.80 -9.42 -12.18
CA GLY A 44 0.68 -9.77 -11.30
C GLY A 44 0.42 -8.71 -10.22
N PHE A 45 -0.14 -9.13 -9.09
CA PHE A 45 -0.61 -8.24 -8.03
C PHE A 45 0.45 -7.31 -7.45
N VAL A 46 0.02 -6.09 -7.08
CA VAL A 46 0.88 -5.09 -6.44
C VAL A 46 1.27 -5.56 -5.05
N HIS A 47 2.57 -5.47 -4.74
CA HIS A 47 3.09 -5.71 -3.40
C HIS A 47 2.94 -4.44 -2.56
N ILE A 48 2.71 -4.58 -1.23
CA ILE A 48 2.60 -3.42 -0.32
C ILE A 48 3.81 -2.48 -0.40
N GLY A 49 5.00 -3.00 -0.68
CA GLY A 49 6.19 -2.19 -0.95
C GLY A 49 6.08 -1.35 -2.22
N GLY A 50 5.39 -1.85 -3.27
CA GLY A 50 5.08 -1.09 -4.47
C GLY A 50 4.05 -0.01 -4.20
N LEU A 51 2.98 -0.33 -3.44
CA LEU A 51 1.99 0.64 -2.98
C LEU A 51 2.64 1.75 -2.14
N TYR A 52 3.55 1.38 -1.24
CA TYR A 52 4.33 2.32 -0.43
C TYR A 52 5.17 3.27 -1.29
N GLN A 53 5.87 2.73 -2.29
CA GLN A 53 6.64 3.52 -3.26
C GLN A 53 5.73 4.48 -4.05
N ALA A 54 4.59 4.00 -4.55
CA ALA A 54 3.61 4.79 -5.29
C ALA A 54 3.02 5.92 -4.43
N LEU A 55 2.69 5.62 -3.16
CA LEU A 55 2.19 6.62 -2.21
C LEU A 55 3.20 7.74 -1.99
N VAL A 56 4.46 7.42 -1.74
CA VAL A 56 5.52 8.42 -1.55
C VAL A 56 5.72 9.26 -2.82
N ALA A 57 5.78 8.61 -3.99
CA ALA A 57 5.96 9.28 -5.27
C ALA A 57 4.80 10.26 -5.56
N ARG A 58 3.54 9.80 -5.39
CA ARG A 58 2.34 10.63 -5.55
C ARG A 58 2.30 11.79 -4.56
N THR A 59 2.61 11.53 -3.28
CA THR A 59 2.58 12.56 -2.23
C THR A 59 3.54 13.69 -2.55
N VAL A 60 4.75 13.39 -2.99
CA VAL A 60 5.77 14.40 -3.34
C VAL A 60 5.36 15.19 -4.59
N ALA A 61 4.86 14.53 -5.63
CA ALA A 61 4.37 15.19 -6.83
C ALA A 61 3.20 16.12 -6.52
N LYS A 62 2.15 15.62 -5.87
CA LYS A 62 0.95 16.37 -5.53
C LYS A 62 1.26 17.61 -4.68
N LYS A 63 2.12 17.46 -3.68
CA LYS A 63 2.53 18.56 -2.79
C LYS A 63 3.18 19.73 -3.53
N THR A 64 3.88 19.46 -4.62
CA THR A 64 4.62 20.47 -5.39
C THR A 64 3.87 20.96 -6.62
N GLY A 65 2.61 20.53 -6.83
CA GLY A 65 1.86 20.82 -8.05
C GLY A 65 2.48 20.20 -9.30
N GLY A 66 3.21 19.09 -9.12
CA GLY A 66 3.86 18.32 -10.17
C GLY A 66 2.98 17.19 -10.72
N VAL A 67 3.61 16.16 -11.27
CA VAL A 67 2.95 15.04 -11.95
C VAL A 67 3.42 13.70 -11.39
N PHE A 68 2.48 12.83 -11.09
CA PHE A 68 2.70 11.43 -10.77
C PHE A 68 2.16 10.55 -11.90
N PHE A 69 3.03 9.81 -12.60
CA PHE A 69 2.61 8.98 -13.73
C PHE A 69 2.90 7.48 -13.55
N LEU A 70 2.13 6.65 -14.27
CA LEU A 70 2.30 5.20 -14.31
C LEU A 70 2.96 4.79 -15.62
N ARG A 71 4.19 4.27 -15.57
CA ARG A 71 4.90 3.65 -16.69
C ARG A 71 5.01 2.15 -16.46
N VAL A 72 4.62 1.35 -17.44
CA VAL A 72 4.72 -0.11 -17.39
C VAL A 72 6.03 -0.59 -18.00
N GLU A 73 6.85 -1.28 -17.20
CA GLU A 73 8.15 -1.82 -17.60
C GLU A 73 8.02 -3.30 -17.97
N ASP A 74 7.64 -3.55 -19.22
CA ASP A 74 7.33 -4.86 -19.81
C ASP A 74 8.36 -5.33 -20.82
N THR A 75 9.59 -4.84 -20.76
CA THR A 75 10.66 -5.27 -21.69
C THR A 75 11.07 -6.73 -21.53
N ASP A 76 10.71 -7.38 -20.42
CA ASP A 76 10.79 -8.83 -20.23
C ASP A 76 9.40 -9.48 -20.39
N GLN A 77 8.99 -9.66 -21.64
CA GLN A 77 7.66 -10.18 -22.01
C GLN A 77 7.35 -11.59 -21.45
N LYS A 78 8.38 -12.36 -21.06
CA LYS A 78 8.18 -13.70 -20.47
C LYS A 78 7.51 -13.68 -19.11
N ARG A 79 7.48 -12.53 -18.46
CA ARG A 79 6.91 -12.34 -17.10
C ARG A 79 5.59 -11.59 -17.11
N GLU A 80 5.10 -11.18 -18.27
CA GLU A 80 3.83 -10.47 -18.36
C GLU A 80 2.66 -11.42 -18.02
N VAL A 81 1.74 -10.93 -17.17
CA VAL A 81 0.53 -11.65 -16.78
C VAL A 81 -0.65 -10.97 -17.48
N GLU A 82 -1.59 -11.78 -17.98
CA GLU A 82 -2.83 -11.28 -18.58
C GLU A 82 -3.56 -10.35 -17.62
N ASN A 83 -4.04 -9.20 -18.12
CA ASN A 83 -4.65 -8.12 -17.33
C ASN A 83 -3.75 -7.55 -16.22
N GLY A 84 -2.42 -7.73 -16.32
CA GLY A 84 -1.47 -7.29 -15.31
C GLY A 84 -1.44 -5.78 -15.12
N VAL A 85 -1.57 -5.01 -16.19
CA VAL A 85 -1.61 -3.54 -16.13
C VAL A 85 -2.91 -3.06 -15.48
N THR A 86 -4.05 -3.60 -15.93
CA THR A 86 -5.37 -3.31 -15.35
C THR A 86 -5.40 -3.63 -13.86
N GLY A 87 -4.79 -4.73 -13.44
CA GLY A 87 -4.66 -5.10 -12.02
C GLY A 87 -3.85 -4.07 -11.21
N ILE A 88 -2.74 -3.55 -11.76
CA ILE A 88 -1.96 -2.48 -11.13
C ILE A 88 -2.79 -1.19 -11.00
N VAL A 89 -3.47 -0.79 -12.09
CA VAL A 89 -4.29 0.42 -12.10
C VAL A 89 -5.43 0.33 -11.09
N ASN A 90 -6.14 -0.79 -11.03
CA ASN A 90 -7.21 -1.02 -10.07
C ASN A 90 -6.68 -1.00 -8.63
N SER A 91 -5.53 -1.64 -8.37
CA SER A 91 -4.88 -1.58 -7.05
C SER A 91 -4.56 -0.15 -6.63
N LEU A 92 -4.10 0.71 -7.55
CA LEU A 92 -3.87 2.13 -7.23
C LEU A 92 -5.19 2.88 -6.99
N LYS A 93 -6.24 2.62 -7.79
CA LYS A 93 -7.57 3.24 -7.63
C LYS A 93 -8.23 2.85 -6.31
N ASP A 94 -8.13 1.60 -5.88
CA ASP A 94 -8.67 1.11 -4.61
C ASP A 94 -8.08 1.87 -3.39
N PHE A 95 -6.93 2.51 -3.56
CA PHE A 95 -6.28 3.36 -2.55
C PHE A 95 -6.30 4.85 -2.88
N ASP A 96 -7.16 5.32 -3.79
CA ASP A 96 -7.25 6.72 -4.24
C ASP A 96 -5.90 7.28 -4.72
N MET A 97 -5.12 6.45 -5.39
CA MET A 97 -3.81 6.80 -5.90
C MET A 97 -3.71 6.69 -7.43
N ALA A 98 -4.82 6.98 -8.12
CA ALA A 98 -4.80 7.04 -9.58
C ALA A 98 -3.69 7.98 -10.07
N PRO A 99 -2.92 7.58 -11.10
CA PRO A 99 -1.89 8.44 -11.69
C PRO A 99 -2.53 9.60 -12.47
N ASP A 100 -1.80 10.71 -12.57
CA ASP A 100 -2.21 11.88 -13.37
C ASP A 100 -2.06 11.59 -14.86
N GLU A 101 -1.07 10.78 -15.24
CA GLU A 101 -0.75 10.33 -16.59
C GLU A 101 -0.29 8.87 -16.58
N GLY A 102 -0.32 8.20 -17.72
CA GLY A 102 0.19 6.84 -17.85
C GLY A 102 -0.84 5.84 -18.32
N MET A 103 -0.55 4.56 -18.13
CA MET A 103 -1.49 3.49 -18.44
C MET A 103 -2.70 3.54 -17.49
N ILE A 104 -3.90 3.38 -18.05
CA ILE A 104 -5.17 3.29 -17.32
C ILE A 104 -5.87 1.94 -17.47
N SER A 105 -5.41 1.12 -18.44
CA SER A 105 -5.76 -0.29 -18.64
C SER A 105 -4.62 -0.98 -19.39
N ASP A 106 -4.80 -2.23 -19.79
CA ASP A 106 -3.81 -2.94 -20.63
C ASP A 106 -3.65 -2.34 -22.03
N THR A 107 -4.64 -1.57 -22.52
CA THR A 107 -4.69 -1.04 -23.88
C THR A 107 -4.85 0.47 -23.97
N GLU A 108 -5.16 1.15 -22.86
CA GLU A 108 -5.46 2.58 -22.84
C GLU A 108 -4.47 3.34 -21.96
N GLU A 109 -4.15 4.55 -22.39
CA GLU A 109 -3.26 5.47 -21.67
C GLU A 109 -3.77 6.92 -21.74
N ILE A 110 -3.33 7.74 -20.80
CA ILE A 110 -3.61 9.19 -20.76
C ILE A 110 -2.32 9.97 -20.60
N GLY A 111 -2.27 11.18 -21.16
CA GLY A 111 -1.11 12.08 -21.09
C GLY A 111 -0.41 12.24 -22.45
N ASN A 112 0.65 13.08 -22.44
CA ASN A 112 1.30 13.54 -23.67
C ASN A 112 2.71 12.94 -23.89
N TYR A 113 3.19 12.10 -22.97
CA TYR A 113 4.54 11.53 -22.99
C TYR A 113 4.57 10.02 -23.29
N GLY A 114 3.44 9.51 -23.76
CA GLY A 114 3.29 8.11 -24.17
C GLY A 114 4.08 7.73 -25.44
N PRO A 115 4.11 6.45 -25.77
CA PRO A 115 3.50 5.33 -25.05
C PRO A 115 4.07 5.16 -23.64
N TYR A 116 3.19 4.85 -22.66
CA TYR A 116 3.64 4.61 -21.28
C TYR A 116 3.92 3.12 -21.00
N LYS A 117 3.82 2.27 -22.02
CA LYS A 117 4.23 0.86 -22.01
C LYS A 117 5.55 0.72 -22.76
N GLN A 118 6.60 0.23 -22.11
CA GLN A 118 7.97 0.24 -22.68
C GLN A 118 8.12 -0.58 -23.94
N SER A 119 7.42 -1.73 -24.07
CA SER A 119 7.46 -2.55 -25.29
C SER A 119 6.99 -1.78 -26.54
N LEU A 120 6.14 -0.77 -26.39
CA LEU A 120 5.65 0.08 -27.48
C LEU A 120 6.60 1.22 -27.86
N ARG A 121 7.72 1.37 -27.14
CA ARG A 121 8.72 2.44 -27.33
C ARG A 121 10.00 1.95 -28.03
N LYS A 122 9.96 0.76 -28.63
CA LYS A 122 11.13 0.10 -29.23
C LYS A 122 11.96 1.03 -30.13
N GLU A 123 11.31 1.75 -31.04
CA GLU A 123 11.97 2.67 -31.98
C GLU A 123 12.69 3.81 -31.24
N ILE A 124 12.13 4.32 -30.17
CA ILE A 124 12.76 5.37 -29.35
C ILE A 124 14.09 4.88 -28.79
N TYR A 125 14.12 3.70 -28.18
CA TYR A 125 15.35 3.15 -27.63
C TYR A 125 16.39 2.87 -28.71
N GLN A 126 15.96 2.40 -29.87
CA GLN A 126 16.85 2.18 -31.04
C GLN A 126 17.46 3.48 -31.54
N ALA A 127 16.72 4.61 -31.50
CA ALA A 127 17.24 5.92 -31.87
C ALA A 127 18.40 6.35 -30.96
N TYR A 128 18.22 6.21 -29.63
CA TYR A 128 19.28 6.56 -28.67
C TYR A 128 20.45 5.56 -28.69
N ALA A 129 20.20 4.28 -29.00
CA ALA A 129 21.27 3.31 -29.23
C ALA A 129 22.05 3.63 -30.53
N LYS A 130 21.37 4.00 -31.63
CA LYS A 130 21.95 4.50 -32.87
C LYS A 130 22.85 5.72 -32.62
N TYR A 131 22.36 6.66 -31.83
CA TYR A 131 23.15 7.83 -31.41
C TYR A 131 24.42 7.42 -30.64
N LEU A 132 24.35 6.53 -29.63
CA LEU A 132 25.54 6.07 -28.92
C LEU A 132 26.54 5.33 -29.84
N ILE A 133 26.07 4.53 -30.80
CA ILE A 133 26.94 3.86 -31.79
C ILE A 133 27.64 4.90 -32.66
N SER A 134 26.92 5.91 -33.16
CA SER A 134 27.49 6.98 -33.97
C SER A 134 28.58 7.79 -33.28
N GLN A 135 28.56 7.81 -31.94
CA GLN A 135 29.58 8.44 -31.08
C GLN A 135 30.70 7.47 -30.65
N GLY A 136 30.66 6.20 -31.08
CA GLY A 136 31.60 5.17 -30.66
C GLY A 136 31.42 4.75 -29.17
N LYS A 137 30.28 5.09 -28.54
CA LYS A 137 29.95 4.82 -27.14
C LYS A 137 29.12 3.55 -26.96
N ALA A 138 28.72 2.89 -28.05
CA ALA A 138 28.09 1.57 -28.06
C ALA A 138 28.58 0.78 -29.25
N TYR A 139 28.45 -0.54 -29.18
CA TYR A 139 28.94 -1.42 -30.23
C TYR A 139 28.13 -2.73 -30.32
N PRO A 140 28.08 -3.40 -31.50
CA PRO A 140 27.49 -4.71 -31.67
C PRO A 140 28.37 -5.78 -31.02
N CYS A 141 27.75 -6.68 -30.24
CA CYS A 141 28.42 -7.82 -29.62
C CYS A 141 27.87 -9.12 -30.19
N PHE A 142 28.74 -9.94 -30.74
CA PHE A 142 28.43 -11.18 -31.43
C PHE A 142 28.69 -12.45 -30.56
N CYS A 143 29.05 -12.27 -29.31
CA CYS A 143 29.29 -13.40 -28.39
C CYS A 143 28.04 -14.26 -28.24
N THR A 144 28.21 -15.58 -28.37
CA THR A 144 27.16 -16.56 -28.06
C THR A 144 26.97 -16.70 -26.54
N GLN A 145 25.90 -17.36 -26.12
CA GLN A 145 25.66 -17.65 -24.70
C GLN A 145 26.77 -18.54 -24.14
N GLU A 146 27.21 -19.54 -24.91
CA GLU A 146 28.28 -20.46 -24.53
C GLU A 146 29.58 -19.71 -24.27
N GLU A 147 29.95 -18.76 -25.15
CA GLU A 147 31.15 -17.93 -24.95
C GLU A 147 31.05 -17.05 -23.71
N LEU A 148 29.87 -16.49 -23.42
CA LEU A 148 29.65 -15.69 -22.22
C LEU A 148 29.73 -16.55 -20.95
N ASP A 149 29.22 -17.77 -21.00
CA ASP A 149 29.29 -18.74 -19.91
C ASP A 149 30.74 -19.20 -19.66
N GLU A 150 31.52 -19.43 -20.70
CA GLU A 150 32.97 -19.70 -20.60
C GLU A 150 33.74 -18.55 -19.95
N ILE A 151 33.46 -17.32 -20.36
CA ILE A 151 34.07 -16.12 -19.76
C ILE A 151 33.75 -16.09 -18.27
N ARG A 152 32.51 -16.29 -17.91
CA ARG A 152 32.08 -16.32 -16.52
C ARG A 152 32.78 -17.39 -15.70
N GLN A 153 32.84 -18.61 -16.20
CA GLN A 153 33.53 -19.72 -15.54
C GLN A 153 35.03 -19.45 -15.31
N LYS A 154 35.70 -18.85 -16.32
CA LYS A 154 37.11 -18.45 -16.20
C LYS A 154 37.31 -17.38 -15.12
N GLN A 155 36.41 -16.38 -15.07
CA GLN A 155 36.45 -15.32 -14.06
C GLN A 155 36.20 -15.90 -12.65
N GLU A 156 35.20 -16.75 -12.47
CA GLU A 156 34.86 -17.39 -11.19
C GLU A 156 36.02 -18.27 -10.71
N SER A 157 36.64 -19.07 -11.61
CA SER A 157 37.80 -19.89 -11.31
C SER A 157 39.02 -19.08 -10.87
N ALA A 158 39.21 -17.92 -11.48
CA ALA A 158 40.27 -16.99 -11.13
C ALA A 158 39.92 -16.09 -9.93
N LYS A 159 38.73 -16.25 -9.33
CA LYS A 159 38.18 -15.39 -8.25
C LYS A 159 38.11 -13.91 -8.63
N ILE A 160 37.85 -13.63 -9.91
CA ILE A 160 37.64 -12.30 -10.47
C ILE A 160 36.13 -12.06 -10.54
N ARG A 161 35.70 -10.80 -10.37
CA ARG A 161 34.30 -10.40 -10.51
C ARG A 161 33.76 -10.81 -11.89
N PRO A 162 32.67 -11.57 -11.98
CA PRO A 162 32.03 -11.92 -13.27
C PRO A 162 31.48 -10.67 -13.97
N GLY A 163 31.64 -10.63 -15.30
CA GLY A 163 31.09 -9.56 -16.11
C GLY A 163 31.78 -9.39 -17.46
N TYR A 164 31.21 -8.55 -18.30
CA TYR A 164 31.73 -8.25 -19.64
C TYR A 164 32.43 -6.88 -19.63
N TYR A 165 33.73 -6.86 -19.44
CA TYR A 165 34.57 -5.67 -19.28
C TYR A 165 36.04 -5.94 -19.60
N GLY A 166 36.80 -4.90 -19.88
CA GLY A 166 38.24 -4.98 -20.10
C GLY A 166 38.63 -6.03 -21.14
N VAL A 167 39.57 -6.90 -20.81
CA VAL A 167 40.05 -8.00 -21.69
C VAL A 167 39.00 -9.07 -21.92
N TRP A 168 37.98 -9.16 -21.06
CA TRP A 168 36.89 -10.09 -21.19
C TRP A 168 35.82 -9.67 -22.19
N ALA A 169 35.82 -8.38 -22.58
CA ALA A 169 34.87 -7.82 -23.54
C ALA A 169 35.40 -8.01 -24.98
N LYS A 170 35.35 -9.22 -25.52
CA LYS A 170 35.94 -9.63 -26.78
C LYS A 170 35.56 -8.71 -27.97
N CYS A 171 34.27 -8.34 -28.08
CA CYS A 171 33.77 -7.53 -29.19
C CYS A 171 34.03 -6.01 -29.02
N ARG A 172 34.47 -5.56 -27.83
CA ARG A 172 34.64 -4.14 -27.52
C ARG A 172 35.66 -3.44 -28.44
N ASN A 173 36.66 -4.17 -28.94
CA ASN A 173 37.77 -3.65 -29.73
C ASN A 173 37.69 -4.04 -31.20
N LEU A 174 36.58 -4.61 -31.66
CA LEU A 174 36.34 -4.82 -33.08
C LEU A 174 36.35 -3.47 -33.79
N THR A 175 36.98 -3.43 -34.97
CA THR A 175 36.89 -2.26 -35.85
C THR A 175 35.50 -2.09 -36.42
N VAL A 176 35.22 -0.92 -36.97
CA VAL A 176 33.94 -0.65 -37.62
C VAL A 176 33.74 -1.59 -38.83
N GLU A 177 34.82 -1.84 -39.58
CA GLU A 177 34.85 -2.72 -40.75
C GLU A 177 34.55 -4.17 -40.34
N GLU A 178 35.21 -4.73 -39.32
CA GLU A 178 34.97 -6.08 -38.83
C GLU A 178 33.54 -6.25 -38.34
N SER A 179 33.02 -5.25 -37.63
CA SER A 179 31.65 -5.26 -37.15
C SER A 179 30.63 -5.23 -38.29
N ALA A 180 30.88 -4.38 -39.32
CA ALA A 180 30.02 -4.28 -40.47
C ALA A 180 30.04 -5.55 -41.34
N GLU A 181 31.20 -6.22 -41.48
CA GLU A 181 31.33 -7.48 -42.19
C GLU A 181 30.49 -8.58 -41.50
N LYS A 182 30.61 -8.72 -40.20
CA LYS A 182 29.82 -9.68 -39.42
C LYS A 182 28.30 -9.45 -39.55
N ILE A 183 27.85 -8.19 -39.49
CA ILE A 183 26.46 -7.82 -39.69
C ILE A 183 25.98 -8.20 -41.09
N LYS A 184 26.77 -7.87 -42.13
CA LYS A 184 26.45 -8.20 -43.53
C LYS A 184 26.39 -9.70 -43.77
N ASN A 185 27.19 -10.48 -43.06
CA ASN A 185 27.18 -11.94 -43.07
C ASN A 185 25.99 -12.55 -42.29
N GLY A 186 25.15 -11.72 -41.67
CA GLY A 186 23.97 -12.16 -40.94
C GLY A 186 24.26 -12.76 -39.55
N GLU A 187 25.44 -12.49 -38.98
CA GLU A 187 25.75 -12.96 -37.63
C GLU A 187 24.80 -12.27 -36.60
N PRO A 188 24.15 -13.03 -35.67
CA PRO A 188 23.29 -12.45 -34.65
C PRO A 188 24.11 -11.60 -33.67
N TYR A 189 23.52 -10.49 -33.24
CA TYR A 189 24.18 -9.58 -32.34
C TYR A 189 23.19 -8.90 -31.38
N ILE A 190 23.75 -8.36 -30.30
CA ILE A 190 23.12 -7.46 -29.36
C ILE A 190 23.91 -6.17 -29.30
N ILE A 191 23.34 -5.08 -28.80
CA ILE A 191 24.08 -3.82 -28.62
C ILE A 191 24.50 -3.66 -27.15
N ARG A 192 25.80 -3.42 -26.96
CA ARG A 192 26.38 -3.11 -25.65
C ARG A 192 26.80 -1.64 -25.58
N PHE A 193 26.59 -1.09 -24.39
CA PHE A 193 27.18 0.18 -23.99
C PHE A 193 28.68 0.00 -23.76
N LYS A 194 29.50 0.91 -24.27
CA LYS A 194 30.96 0.92 -24.09
C LYS A 194 31.29 1.76 -22.87
N SER A 195 31.34 1.15 -21.70
CA SER A 195 31.58 1.88 -20.48
C SER A 195 32.95 2.60 -20.46
N PRO A 196 33.00 3.92 -20.18
CA PRO A 196 34.25 4.65 -19.98
C PRO A 196 34.77 4.54 -18.54
N GLY A 197 34.04 3.89 -17.64
CA GLY A 197 34.36 3.85 -16.23
C GLY A 197 35.46 2.89 -15.85
N ARG A 198 35.92 3.01 -14.63
CA ARG A 198 36.97 2.17 -14.04
C ARG A 198 36.61 1.85 -12.58
N GLU A 199 36.71 0.58 -12.20
CA GLU A 199 36.39 0.10 -10.85
C GLU A 199 37.27 0.73 -9.78
N ASP A 200 38.52 1.12 -10.11
CA ASP A 200 39.48 1.76 -9.19
C ASP A 200 39.14 3.23 -8.91
N ARG A 201 38.20 3.81 -9.64
CA ARG A 201 37.70 5.17 -9.41
C ARG A 201 36.37 5.16 -8.69
N LYS A 202 36.11 6.18 -7.89
CA LYS A 202 34.87 6.33 -7.12
C LYS A 202 34.07 7.54 -7.58
N ILE A 203 32.76 7.38 -7.56
CA ILE A 203 31.81 8.48 -7.72
C ILE A 203 31.11 8.73 -6.39
N LYS A 204 30.84 10.00 -6.11
CA LYS A 204 30.01 10.43 -4.96
C LYS A 204 28.62 10.73 -5.46
N HIS A 205 27.64 10.11 -4.84
CA HIS A 205 26.24 10.36 -5.12
C HIS A 205 25.52 10.83 -3.86
N LYS A 206 24.67 11.85 -4.01
CA LYS A 206 23.81 12.33 -2.94
C LYS A 206 22.39 11.83 -3.18
N ASP A 207 22.05 10.70 -2.54
CA ASP A 207 20.68 10.21 -2.50
C ASP A 207 19.82 11.08 -1.56
N VAL A 208 18.56 11.35 -1.93
CA VAL A 208 17.70 12.25 -1.15
C VAL A 208 17.35 11.65 0.22
N ILE A 209 17.27 10.31 0.34
CA ILE A 209 16.93 9.59 1.58
C ILE A 209 18.18 9.05 2.26
N LYS A 210 19.05 8.35 1.53
CA LYS A 210 20.22 7.67 2.08
C LYS A 210 21.40 8.63 2.34
N GLY A 211 21.33 9.87 1.84
CA GLY A 211 22.41 10.84 1.97
C GLY A 211 23.58 10.57 1.02
N ASN A 212 24.81 10.87 1.46
CA ASN A 212 26.00 10.68 0.63
C ASN A 212 26.40 9.20 0.60
N VAL A 213 26.52 8.65 -0.61
CA VAL A 213 26.94 7.27 -0.86
C VAL A 213 28.08 7.29 -1.88
N ASP A 214 29.16 6.58 -1.58
CA ASP A 214 30.30 6.41 -2.47
C ASP A 214 30.20 5.05 -3.18
N PHE A 215 30.38 5.05 -4.50
CA PHE A 215 30.36 3.84 -5.32
C PHE A 215 31.62 3.74 -6.17
N PRO A 216 32.08 2.53 -6.56
CA PRO A 216 32.98 2.41 -7.70
C PRO A 216 32.27 2.86 -8.97
N GLU A 217 33.00 3.37 -9.94
CA GLU A 217 32.42 3.61 -11.28
C GLU A 217 32.01 2.29 -11.93
N ASN A 218 31.01 2.36 -12.80
CA ASN A 218 30.65 1.20 -13.61
C ASN A 218 31.67 1.02 -14.74
N ASP A 219 32.31 -0.13 -14.82
CA ASP A 219 33.23 -0.55 -15.91
C ASP A 219 32.64 -1.67 -16.78
N LEU A 220 31.42 -2.13 -16.49
CA LEU A 220 30.75 -3.17 -17.26
C LEU A 220 30.15 -2.64 -18.55
N ASP A 221 30.41 -3.33 -19.65
CA ASP A 221 29.75 -3.09 -20.93
C ASP A 221 28.41 -3.81 -20.95
N ILE A 222 27.40 -3.18 -20.38
CA ILE A 222 26.06 -3.76 -20.29
C ILE A 222 25.38 -3.87 -21.66
N VAL A 223 24.47 -4.82 -21.80
CA VAL A 223 23.56 -4.89 -22.93
C VAL A 223 22.57 -3.72 -22.82
N ILE A 224 22.44 -2.94 -23.89
CA ILE A 224 21.45 -1.85 -23.96
C ILE A 224 20.28 -2.21 -24.88
N ILE A 225 20.53 -2.92 -25.99
CA ILE A 225 19.49 -3.47 -26.87
C ILE A 225 19.70 -4.98 -27.01
N LYS A 226 18.67 -5.73 -26.74
CA LYS A 226 18.61 -7.20 -26.84
C LYS A 226 18.43 -7.65 -28.31
N ALA A 227 18.55 -8.95 -28.57
CA ALA A 227 18.37 -9.54 -29.88
C ALA A 227 16.95 -9.35 -30.46
N ASP A 228 15.93 -9.20 -29.62
CA ASP A 228 14.56 -8.86 -30.01
C ASP A 228 14.36 -7.37 -30.37
N GLY A 229 15.42 -6.58 -30.23
CA GLY A 229 15.43 -5.14 -30.47
C GLY A 229 14.83 -4.29 -29.34
N LEU A 230 14.41 -4.90 -28.23
CA LEU A 230 13.95 -4.20 -27.02
C LEU A 230 15.13 -3.84 -26.12
N PRO A 231 15.01 -2.78 -25.30
CA PRO A 231 16.07 -2.38 -24.38
C PRO A 231 16.16 -3.30 -23.17
N THR A 232 17.29 -3.22 -22.48
CA THR A 232 17.35 -3.66 -21.08
C THR A 232 16.82 -2.57 -20.16
N TYR A 233 16.45 -2.96 -18.92
CA TYR A 233 15.92 -2.04 -17.90
C TYR A 233 16.76 -0.78 -17.72
N HIS A 234 18.07 -0.92 -17.57
CA HIS A 234 18.97 0.21 -17.30
C HIS A 234 18.95 1.28 -18.39
N PHE A 235 18.91 0.85 -19.65
CA PHE A 235 18.88 1.76 -20.78
C PHE A 235 17.49 2.40 -20.96
N ALA A 236 16.43 1.59 -20.87
CA ALA A 236 15.07 2.09 -20.93
C ALA A 236 14.80 3.14 -19.84
N HIS A 237 15.27 2.89 -18.61
CA HIS A 237 15.18 3.84 -17.50
C HIS A 237 15.80 5.20 -17.84
N ALA A 238 17.01 5.23 -18.40
CA ALA A 238 17.68 6.49 -18.70
C ALA A 238 16.96 7.28 -19.81
N VAL A 239 16.55 6.61 -20.89
CA VAL A 239 15.85 7.23 -22.01
C VAL A 239 14.47 7.74 -21.62
N ASP A 240 13.70 6.91 -20.91
CA ASP A 240 12.31 7.26 -20.56
C ASP A 240 12.25 8.36 -19.50
N ASP A 241 13.07 8.26 -18.46
CA ASP A 241 13.05 9.28 -17.40
C ASP A 241 13.54 10.64 -17.91
N HIS A 242 14.39 10.66 -18.97
CA HIS A 242 14.72 11.88 -19.69
C HIS A 242 13.52 12.40 -20.49
N LEU A 243 12.99 11.62 -21.43
CA LEU A 243 11.93 12.06 -22.33
C LEU A 243 10.57 12.33 -21.63
N MET A 244 10.32 11.70 -20.49
CA MET A 244 9.14 11.96 -19.66
C MET A 244 9.39 13.07 -18.64
N HIS A 245 10.58 13.68 -18.63
CA HIS A 245 11.01 14.77 -17.74
C HIS A 245 10.86 14.44 -16.26
N THR A 246 11.23 13.22 -15.87
CA THR A 246 11.24 12.77 -14.48
C THR A 246 12.29 13.55 -13.70
N THR A 247 11.86 14.27 -12.66
CA THR A 247 12.78 15.05 -11.80
C THR A 247 13.30 14.25 -10.62
N HIS A 248 12.47 13.32 -10.10
CA HIS A 248 12.80 12.49 -8.94
C HIS A 248 12.45 11.03 -9.21
N VAL A 249 13.45 10.16 -9.08
CA VAL A 249 13.30 8.71 -9.17
C VAL A 249 13.21 8.14 -7.76
N ILE A 250 11.98 7.82 -7.35
CA ILE A 250 11.68 7.21 -6.05
C ILE A 250 11.49 5.72 -6.28
N ARG A 251 12.34 4.88 -5.64
CA ARG A 251 12.34 3.42 -5.85
C ARG A 251 12.93 2.65 -4.67
N SER A 252 12.79 1.32 -4.66
CA SER A 252 13.39 0.44 -3.66
C SER A 252 14.91 0.56 -3.62
N ASP A 253 15.52 0.44 -2.44
CA ASP A 253 16.97 0.49 -2.25
C ASP A 253 17.71 -0.74 -2.83
N GLU A 254 17.00 -1.76 -3.30
CA GLU A 254 17.57 -2.84 -4.11
C GLU A 254 18.27 -2.32 -5.40
N TRP A 255 17.83 -1.16 -5.89
CA TRP A 255 18.39 -0.51 -7.07
C TRP A 255 19.53 0.47 -6.76
N LEU A 256 19.90 0.63 -5.50
CA LEU A 256 20.93 1.59 -5.09
C LEU A 256 22.29 1.29 -5.74
N SER A 257 22.65 0.01 -5.86
CA SER A 257 23.88 -0.44 -6.53
C SER A 257 23.92 -0.14 -8.04
N SER A 258 22.79 0.14 -8.67
CA SER A 258 22.69 0.48 -10.09
C SER A 258 22.89 1.97 -10.38
N VAL A 259 22.97 2.82 -9.35
CA VAL A 259 23.12 4.28 -9.50
C VAL A 259 24.34 4.66 -10.31
N PRO A 260 25.56 4.10 -10.09
CA PRO A 260 26.73 4.43 -10.89
C PRO A 260 26.52 4.24 -12.39
N LEU A 261 25.92 3.12 -12.76
CA LEU A 261 25.60 2.80 -14.13
C LEU A 261 24.57 3.77 -14.73
N HIS A 262 23.49 4.07 -13.97
CA HIS A 262 22.48 5.01 -14.45
C HIS A 262 23.04 6.42 -14.64
N LEU A 263 23.81 6.93 -13.68
CA LEU A 263 24.47 8.24 -13.83
C LEU A 263 25.40 8.28 -15.03
N GLN A 264 26.11 7.19 -15.30
CA GLN A 264 26.99 7.07 -16.46
C GLN A 264 26.18 7.11 -17.76
N LEU A 265 25.05 6.38 -17.84
CA LEU A 265 24.16 6.41 -19.02
C LEU A 265 23.60 7.82 -19.26
N PHE A 266 23.10 8.50 -18.22
CA PHE A 266 22.63 9.89 -18.35
C PHE A 266 23.74 10.81 -18.87
N HIS A 267 24.95 10.70 -18.34
CA HIS A 267 26.10 11.50 -18.76
C HIS A 267 26.48 11.25 -20.24
N GLU A 268 26.59 9.96 -20.64
CA GLU A 268 27.02 9.60 -21.99
C GLU A 268 25.98 9.91 -23.07
N LEU A 269 24.69 9.94 -22.69
CA LEU A 269 23.58 10.41 -23.52
C LEU A 269 23.44 11.94 -23.56
N GLY A 270 24.17 12.67 -22.71
CA GLY A 270 24.06 14.12 -22.60
C GLY A 270 22.84 14.59 -21.81
N PHE A 271 22.23 13.72 -21.01
CA PHE A 271 21.03 13.99 -20.24
C PHE A 271 21.34 14.53 -18.84
N LYS A 272 20.44 15.35 -18.32
CA LYS A 272 20.44 15.72 -16.90
C LYS A 272 19.88 14.56 -16.08
N ALA A 273 20.66 14.01 -15.18
CA ALA A 273 20.20 12.95 -14.29
C ALA A 273 19.15 13.46 -13.28
N PRO A 274 18.10 12.66 -13.02
CA PRO A 274 17.12 12.96 -11.98
C PRO A 274 17.75 12.84 -10.58
N LYS A 275 17.09 13.40 -9.56
CA LYS A 275 17.41 13.09 -8.18
C LYS A 275 16.92 11.70 -7.81
N TYR A 276 17.75 10.91 -7.17
CA TYR A 276 17.39 9.58 -6.69
C TYR A 276 17.01 9.59 -5.21
N ALA A 277 15.97 8.86 -4.88
CA ALA A 277 15.49 8.63 -3.51
C ALA A 277 15.20 7.14 -3.32
N HIS A 278 16.08 6.44 -2.60
CA HIS A 278 15.97 5.00 -2.40
C HIS A 278 15.29 4.68 -1.08
N ILE A 279 14.07 4.13 -1.17
CA ILE A 279 13.22 3.75 -0.05
C ILE A 279 13.65 2.38 0.47
N SER A 280 13.83 2.26 1.79
CA SER A 280 14.06 0.99 2.46
C SER A 280 12.82 0.11 2.44
N PRO A 281 12.97 -1.23 2.35
CA PRO A 281 11.85 -2.14 2.31
C PRO A 281 11.09 -2.17 3.64
N ILE A 282 9.82 -2.58 3.58
CA ILE A 282 9.04 -2.91 4.76
C ILE A 282 9.52 -4.29 5.26
N MET A 283 9.88 -4.35 6.55
CA MET A 283 10.47 -5.50 7.21
C MET A 283 9.47 -6.20 8.13
N LYS A 284 9.68 -7.46 8.42
CA LYS A 284 8.94 -8.25 9.42
C LYS A 284 9.92 -8.94 10.36
N ASN A 285 9.54 -9.10 11.63
CA ASN A 285 10.30 -9.94 12.56
C ASN A 285 10.09 -11.43 12.21
N ASP A 286 11.19 -12.19 12.17
CA ASP A 286 11.17 -13.61 11.90
C ASP A 286 12.25 -14.31 12.76
N ASN A 287 11.84 -15.09 13.73
CA ASN A 287 12.72 -15.92 14.59
C ASN A 287 13.94 -15.17 15.17
N GLY A 288 13.74 -13.95 15.66
CA GLY A 288 14.78 -13.12 16.27
C GLY A 288 15.61 -12.28 15.30
N GLY A 289 15.32 -12.34 13.99
CA GLY A 289 15.89 -11.49 12.94
C GLY A 289 14.84 -10.61 12.26
N LYS A 290 15.31 -9.73 11.38
CA LYS A 290 14.45 -8.93 10.50
C LYS A 290 14.63 -9.42 9.06
N ARG A 291 13.52 -9.66 8.36
CA ARG A 291 13.51 -9.95 6.93
C ARG A 291 12.56 -9.04 6.18
N LYS A 292 12.77 -8.88 4.88
CA LYS A 292 11.82 -8.21 4.00
C LYS A 292 10.48 -8.96 3.99
N LEU A 293 9.38 -8.21 4.00
CA LEU A 293 8.03 -8.74 3.80
C LEU A 293 7.96 -9.45 2.44
N SER A 294 7.37 -10.64 2.38
CA SER A 294 7.41 -11.51 1.21
C SER A 294 6.05 -12.10 0.86
N LYS A 295 5.58 -11.94 -0.39
CA LYS A 295 4.31 -12.52 -0.88
C LYS A 295 4.15 -14.02 -0.61
N ARG A 296 5.26 -14.79 -0.59
CA ARG A 296 5.22 -16.24 -0.38
C ARG A 296 4.96 -16.65 1.06
N LYS A 297 5.30 -15.79 2.02
CA LYS A 297 5.25 -16.11 3.46
C LYS A 297 4.23 -15.26 4.21
N ASP A 298 3.89 -14.08 3.69
CA ASP A 298 3.13 -13.04 4.38
C ASP A 298 1.93 -12.62 3.52
N PRO A 299 0.69 -13.00 3.87
CA PRO A 299 -0.51 -12.58 3.13
C PRO A 299 -0.61 -11.06 3.01
N GLU A 300 -0.25 -10.33 4.07
CA GLU A 300 -0.25 -8.87 4.14
C GLU A 300 0.78 -8.19 3.22
N ALA A 301 1.62 -8.97 2.55
CA ALA A 301 2.50 -8.45 1.49
C ALA A 301 1.75 -8.15 0.19
N ALA A 302 0.60 -8.79 -0.05
CA ALA A 302 -0.25 -8.53 -1.20
C ALA A 302 -1.26 -7.42 -0.89
N VAL A 303 -1.46 -6.49 -1.84
CA VAL A 303 -2.37 -5.35 -1.65
C VAL A 303 -3.83 -5.80 -1.55
N GLU A 304 -4.21 -6.85 -2.26
CA GLU A 304 -5.55 -7.45 -2.22
C GLU A 304 -5.95 -7.97 -0.84
N TYR A 305 -4.96 -8.34 -0.01
CA TYR A 305 -5.19 -8.75 1.37
C TYR A 305 -5.97 -7.68 2.15
N TYR A 306 -5.58 -6.41 2.03
CA TYR A 306 -6.22 -5.31 2.77
C TYR A 306 -7.67 -5.10 2.35
N LYS A 307 -7.95 -5.22 1.04
CA LYS A 307 -9.31 -5.15 0.50
C LYS A 307 -10.16 -6.31 1.01
N LYS A 308 -9.65 -7.54 0.93
CA LYS A 308 -10.33 -8.75 1.39
C LYS A 308 -10.62 -8.72 2.88
N GLU A 309 -9.66 -8.29 3.69
CA GLU A 309 -9.85 -8.10 5.14
C GLU A 309 -10.79 -6.93 5.47
N GLY A 310 -11.06 -6.05 4.51
CA GLY A 310 -11.91 -4.88 4.70
C GLY A 310 -11.22 -3.75 5.47
N ILE A 311 -9.89 -3.65 5.39
CA ILE A 311 -9.16 -2.55 6.01
C ILE A 311 -9.34 -1.29 5.15
N PRO A 312 -9.84 -0.16 5.69
CA PRO A 312 -10.04 1.05 4.91
C PRO A 312 -8.77 1.52 4.21
N SER A 313 -8.90 1.89 2.92
CA SER A 313 -7.75 2.38 2.13
C SER A 313 -7.04 3.57 2.79
N GLU A 314 -7.81 4.46 3.42
CA GLU A 314 -7.28 5.60 4.17
C GLU A 314 -6.42 5.16 5.35
N ALA A 315 -6.83 4.13 6.08
CA ALA A 315 -6.06 3.59 7.20
C ALA A 315 -4.72 3.01 6.73
N VAL A 316 -4.71 2.31 5.58
CA VAL A 316 -3.47 1.78 4.99
C VAL A 316 -2.55 2.92 4.54
N LYS A 317 -3.08 3.97 3.89
CA LYS A 317 -2.30 5.16 3.50
C LYS A 317 -1.71 5.88 4.71
N GLU A 318 -2.50 6.11 5.76
CA GLU A 318 -2.01 6.72 7.01
C GLU A 318 -0.92 5.88 7.67
N TYR A 319 -1.11 4.56 7.71
CA TYR A 319 -0.12 3.63 8.24
C TYR A 319 1.18 3.69 7.44
N LEU A 320 1.13 3.67 6.12
CA LEU A 320 2.30 3.78 5.26
C LEU A 320 3.03 5.11 5.43
N LEU A 321 2.30 6.23 5.58
CA LEU A 321 2.91 7.53 5.90
C LEU A 321 3.56 7.54 7.29
N ASN A 322 2.96 6.86 8.26
CA ASN A 322 3.50 6.74 9.61
C ASN A 322 4.84 6.01 9.63
N ILE A 323 4.98 4.92 8.85
CA ILE A 323 6.26 4.21 8.73
C ILE A 323 7.26 4.93 7.81
N ALA A 324 6.77 5.75 6.88
CA ALA A 324 7.61 6.56 6.00
C ALA A 324 8.32 7.69 6.74
N ASN A 325 7.61 8.35 7.67
CA ASN A 325 8.09 9.58 8.28
C ASN A 325 7.70 9.61 9.77
N SER A 326 8.70 9.58 10.65
CA SER A 326 8.51 9.56 12.10
C SER A 326 7.75 10.79 12.65
N THR A 327 7.69 11.89 11.91
CA THR A 327 6.98 13.11 12.33
C THR A 327 5.48 13.06 12.01
N PHE A 328 5.04 12.12 11.16
CA PHE A 328 3.64 12.00 10.76
C PHE A 328 2.71 11.71 11.96
N GLU A 329 3.11 10.83 12.85
CA GLU A 329 2.29 10.47 14.02
C GLU A 329 2.00 11.69 14.92
N ASN A 330 3.02 12.51 15.17
CA ASN A 330 2.85 13.74 15.97
C ASN A 330 1.99 14.78 15.25
N TRP A 331 2.19 14.91 13.93
CA TRP A 331 1.37 15.79 13.12
C TRP A 331 -0.10 15.33 13.13
N ARG A 332 -0.37 14.03 12.98
CA ARG A 332 -1.73 13.48 13.00
C ARG A 332 -2.42 13.69 14.36
N LYS A 333 -1.69 13.54 15.49
CA LYS A 333 -2.21 13.82 16.83
C LYS A 333 -2.59 15.30 17.00
N ALA A 334 -1.80 16.21 16.43
CA ALA A 334 -2.07 17.65 16.48
C ALA A 334 -3.14 18.10 15.46
N ASN A 335 -3.39 17.31 14.41
CA ASN A 335 -4.30 17.63 13.32
C ASN A 335 -5.22 16.42 13.02
N PRO A 336 -6.08 16.02 13.97
CA PRO A 336 -6.85 14.77 13.84
C PRO A 336 -7.80 14.75 12.65
N ASP A 337 -8.34 15.92 12.26
CA ASP A 337 -9.40 16.04 11.26
C ASP A 337 -8.91 16.51 9.88
N LYS A 338 -7.60 16.77 9.74
CA LYS A 338 -7.03 17.20 8.46
C LYS A 338 -6.83 16.02 7.51
N SER A 339 -6.91 16.31 6.20
CA SER A 339 -6.52 15.35 5.17
C SER A 339 -5.04 14.97 5.31
N ILE A 340 -4.69 13.72 5.00
CA ILE A 340 -3.29 13.26 4.95
C ILE A 340 -2.46 14.05 3.92
N ASP A 341 -3.10 14.58 2.87
CA ASP A 341 -2.48 15.39 1.83
C ASP A 341 -1.97 16.76 2.37
N GLU A 342 -2.46 17.21 3.54
CA GLU A 342 -1.98 18.43 4.20
C GLU A 342 -0.69 18.23 5.01
N PHE A 343 -0.26 16.98 5.17
CA PHE A 343 0.99 16.68 5.86
C PHE A 343 2.20 17.22 5.08
N ASP A 344 3.10 17.94 5.75
CA ASP A 344 4.35 18.42 5.13
C ASP A 344 5.36 17.29 4.95
N PHE A 345 5.06 16.40 4.01
CA PHE A 345 5.92 15.26 3.70
C PHE A 345 7.23 15.71 3.05
N GLN A 346 8.35 15.21 3.56
CA GLN A 346 9.70 15.50 3.06
C GLN A 346 10.51 14.21 2.91
N LEU A 347 11.04 13.94 1.71
CA LEU A 347 11.84 12.74 1.43
C LEU A 347 13.06 12.60 2.34
N ASN A 348 13.74 13.70 2.67
CA ASN A 348 14.92 13.70 3.52
C ASN A 348 14.63 13.44 5.02
N LYS A 349 13.36 13.33 5.39
CA LYS A 349 12.89 12.94 6.73
C LYS A 349 12.45 11.46 6.78
N MET A 350 12.53 10.75 5.66
CA MET A 350 12.25 9.32 5.65
C MET A 350 13.33 8.52 6.39
N SER A 351 12.94 7.37 6.94
CA SER A 351 13.86 6.45 7.59
C SER A 351 14.85 5.86 6.58
N VAL A 352 16.13 5.88 6.91
CA VAL A 352 17.20 5.25 6.11
C VAL A 352 17.24 3.71 6.30
N SER A 353 16.60 3.20 7.33
CA SER A 353 16.46 1.76 7.62
C SER A 353 15.01 1.30 7.39
N GLY A 354 14.82 0.03 7.06
CA GLY A 354 13.48 -0.53 6.86
C GLY A 354 12.63 -0.47 8.12
N ALA A 355 11.37 -0.03 7.97
CA ALA A 355 10.39 -0.02 9.04
C ALA A 355 9.80 -1.43 9.26
N LEU A 356 9.53 -1.79 10.52
CA LEU A 356 8.83 -3.03 10.84
C LEU A 356 7.33 -2.88 10.56
N PHE A 357 6.77 -3.88 9.90
CA PHE A 357 5.33 -4.00 9.72
C PHE A 357 4.66 -4.37 11.06
N ASP A 358 3.64 -3.61 11.43
CA ASP A 358 2.87 -3.78 12.65
C ASP A 358 1.37 -3.76 12.34
N MET A 359 0.76 -4.95 12.31
CA MET A 359 -0.67 -5.12 12.05
C MET A 359 -1.53 -4.51 13.17
N ILE A 360 -1.08 -4.58 14.42
CA ILE A 360 -1.83 -4.03 15.57
C ILE A 360 -1.96 -2.52 15.40
N LYS A 361 -0.87 -1.85 15.04
CA LYS A 361 -0.87 -0.40 14.77
C LYS A 361 -1.75 -0.04 13.58
N LEU A 362 -1.72 -0.83 12.51
CA LEU A 362 -2.59 -0.61 11.34
C LEU A 362 -4.07 -0.70 11.72
N LEU A 363 -4.46 -1.72 12.48
CA LEU A 363 -5.85 -1.91 12.92
C LEU A 363 -6.28 -0.81 13.92
N ASP A 364 -5.39 -0.30 14.76
CA ASP A 364 -5.69 0.85 15.62
C ASP A 364 -5.92 2.14 14.84
N ILE A 365 -5.15 2.36 13.77
CA ILE A 365 -5.41 3.44 12.81
C ILE A 365 -6.77 3.21 12.15
N GLY A 366 -7.10 1.99 11.74
CA GLY A 366 -8.41 1.61 11.18
C GLY A 366 -9.56 1.99 12.10
N LYS A 367 -9.49 1.64 13.39
CA LYS A 367 -10.48 2.06 14.40
C LYS A 367 -10.63 3.57 14.46
N THR A 368 -9.51 4.29 14.38
CA THR A 368 -9.53 5.76 14.44
C THR A 368 -10.16 6.36 13.20
N VAL A 369 -9.84 5.85 12.01
CA VAL A 369 -10.44 6.28 10.74
C VAL A 369 -11.94 6.02 10.74
N ILE A 370 -12.37 4.78 11.03
CA ILE A 370 -13.80 4.40 11.02
C ILE A 370 -14.60 5.18 12.09
N SER A 371 -14.00 5.47 13.25
CA SER A 371 -14.68 6.19 14.33
C SER A 371 -15.09 7.62 13.93
N LYS A 372 -14.43 8.24 12.96
CA LYS A 372 -14.71 9.58 12.46
C LYS A 372 -15.80 9.61 11.38
N MET A 373 -16.08 8.46 10.77
CA MET A 373 -17.10 8.34 9.73
C MET A 373 -18.50 8.51 10.31
N THR A 374 -19.41 9.05 9.52
CA THR A 374 -20.84 9.10 9.82
C THR A 374 -21.43 7.68 9.79
N ALA A 375 -22.62 7.49 10.39
CA ALA A 375 -23.33 6.21 10.31
C ALA A 375 -23.60 5.80 8.85
N GLU A 376 -23.90 6.76 7.98
CA GLU A 376 -24.15 6.51 6.55
C GLU A 376 -22.87 6.08 5.81
N GLU A 377 -21.74 6.69 6.07
CA GLU A 377 -20.47 6.28 5.50
C GLU A 377 -20.08 4.86 5.93
N VAL A 378 -20.18 4.55 7.23
CA VAL A 378 -19.91 3.19 7.73
C VAL A 378 -20.85 2.17 7.11
N TYR A 379 -22.15 2.48 6.99
CA TYR A 379 -23.12 1.64 6.31
C TYR A 379 -22.72 1.38 4.85
N ASN A 380 -22.44 2.44 4.10
CA ASN A 380 -22.12 2.32 2.67
C ASN A 380 -20.84 1.49 2.43
N TYR A 381 -19.76 1.77 3.16
CA TYR A 381 -18.52 1.00 3.03
C TYR A 381 -18.67 -0.45 3.48
N SER A 382 -19.39 -0.69 4.59
CA SER A 382 -19.69 -2.05 5.06
C SER A 382 -20.50 -2.85 4.05
N LEU A 383 -21.53 -2.24 3.45
CA LEU A 383 -22.38 -2.89 2.46
C LEU A 383 -21.61 -3.19 1.15
N ILE A 384 -20.77 -2.25 0.68
CA ILE A 384 -19.95 -2.46 -0.51
C ILE A 384 -19.01 -3.65 -0.28
N TRP A 385 -18.33 -3.68 0.85
CA TRP A 385 -17.43 -4.77 1.21
C TRP A 385 -18.19 -6.10 1.37
N ALA A 386 -19.31 -6.08 2.07
CA ALA A 386 -20.10 -7.27 2.35
C ALA A 386 -20.65 -7.93 1.06
N LYS A 387 -21.08 -7.16 0.09
CA LYS A 387 -21.55 -7.69 -1.21
C LYS A 387 -20.48 -8.48 -1.97
N GLU A 388 -19.21 -8.22 -1.72
CA GLU A 388 -18.09 -8.92 -2.37
C GLU A 388 -17.57 -10.09 -1.52
N TYR A 389 -17.63 -9.97 -0.16
CA TYR A 389 -16.89 -10.87 0.73
C TYR A 389 -17.73 -11.53 1.84
N ASP A 390 -18.96 -11.05 2.15
CA ASP A 390 -19.78 -11.55 3.26
C ASP A 390 -21.27 -11.39 2.94
N GLU A 391 -21.84 -12.40 2.29
CA GLU A 391 -23.23 -12.39 1.85
C GLU A 391 -24.22 -12.32 3.04
N GLU A 392 -23.88 -12.92 4.20
CA GLU A 392 -24.72 -12.87 5.40
C GLU A 392 -24.80 -11.43 5.94
N LEU A 393 -23.68 -10.75 6.01
CA LEU A 393 -23.65 -9.34 6.39
C LEU A 393 -24.39 -8.46 5.38
N ALA A 394 -24.19 -8.69 4.07
CA ALA A 394 -24.89 -7.93 3.04
C ALA A 394 -26.41 -8.04 3.19
N LYS A 395 -26.93 -9.25 3.43
CA LYS A 395 -28.34 -9.50 3.68
C LYS A 395 -28.83 -8.84 4.98
N MET A 396 -28.04 -8.92 6.05
CA MET A 396 -28.37 -8.28 7.32
C MET A 396 -28.51 -6.75 7.20
N LEU A 397 -27.73 -6.14 6.30
CA LEU A 397 -27.72 -4.68 6.07
C LEU A 397 -28.79 -4.21 5.06
N GLU A 398 -29.70 -5.08 4.55
CA GLU A 398 -30.77 -4.71 3.59
C GLU A 398 -31.75 -3.69 4.20
N ASP A 399 -32.07 -3.80 5.50
CA ASP A 399 -32.82 -2.77 6.22
C ASP A 399 -31.92 -1.59 6.55
N LYS A 400 -31.77 -0.68 5.56
CA LYS A 400 -30.92 0.53 5.72
C LYS A 400 -31.33 1.38 6.90
N GLU A 401 -32.63 1.56 7.15
CA GLU A 401 -33.10 2.44 8.23
C GLU A 401 -32.67 1.89 9.60
N TYR A 402 -32.84 0.59 9.81
CA TYR A 402 -32.40 -0.05 11.04
C TYR A 402 -30.88 -0.07 11.16
N ALA A 403 -30.17 -0.41 10.09
CA ALA A 403 -28.70 -0.40 10.06
C ALA A 403 -28.11 0.97 10.42
N LEU A 404 -28.68 2.06 9.90
CA LEU A 404 -28.25 3.41 10.24
C LEU A 404 -28.44 3.74 11.73
N LYS A 405 -29.54 3.27 12.35
CA LYS A 405 -29.74 3.43 13.80
C LYS A 405 -28.68 2.66 14.60
N VAL A 406 -28.35 1.43 14.17
CA VAL A 406 -27.32 0.59 14.81
C VAL A 406 -25.93 1.21 14.68
N PHE A 407 -25.55 1.66 13.49
CA PHE A 407 -24.26 2.34 13.27
C PHE A 407 -24.19 3.71 13.94
N GLY A 408 -25.34 4.34 14.21
CA GLY A 408 -25.44 5.63 14.90
C GLY A 408 -25.08 5.59 16.38
N ILE A 409 -25.16 4.41 17.03
CA ILE A 409 -24.89 4.26 18.46
C ILE A 409 -23.48 4.77 18.79
N GLU A 410 -23.37 5.73 19.72
CA GLU A 410 -22.13 6.41 20.15
C GLU A 410 -21.30 7.01 19.00
N ARG A 411 -21.91 7.33 17.87
CA ARG A 411 -21.24 7.97 16.74
C ARG A 411 -21.54 9.47 16.71
N GLY A 412 -20.55 10.28 16.30
CA GLY A 412 -20.67 11.74 16.32
C GLY A 412 -20.44 12.41 17.68
N ASN A 413 -20.15 11.65 18.72
CA ASN A 413 -19.81 12.16 20.04
C ASN A 413 -18.36 12.66 20.12
N LYS A 414 -18.02 13.45 21.17
CA LYS A 414 -16.63 13.87 21.44
C LYS A 414 -15.65 12.69 21.60
N LYS A 415 -16.15 11.53 22.02
CA LYS A 415 -15.42 10.27 22.10
C LYS A 415 -16.21 9.19 21.36
N PRO A 416 -16.07 9.13 20.04
CA PRO A 416 -16.80 8.14 19.25
C PRO A 416 -16.32 6.73 19.56
N ARG A 417 -17.19 5.75 19.34
CA ARG A 417 -16.85 4.33 19.51
C ARG A 417 -15.69 3.91 18.59
N LYS A 418 -14.80 3.05 19.10
CA LYS A 418 -13.62 2.53 18.40
C LYS A 418 -13.54 1.01 18.43
N ASP A 419 -14.62 0.34 18.10
CA ASP A 419 -14.75 -1.11 18.15
C ASP A 419 -14.60 -1.80 16.79
N ILE A 420 -14.79 -1.07 15.69
CA ILE A 420 -14.62 -1.57 14.33
C ILE A 420 -13.28 -1.11 13.80
N SER A 421 -12.39 -2.05 13.45
CA SER A 421 -11.07 -1.76 12.87
C SER A 421 -11.02 -1.99 11.36
N LYS A 422 -11.91 -2.82 10.85
CA LYS A 422 -12.04 -3.23 9.46
C LYS A 422 -13.47 -3.70 9.18
N TRP A 423 -13.88 -3.74 7.94
CA TRP A 423 -15.27 -4.08 7.57
C TRP A 423 -15.64 -5.51 7.93
N SER A 424 -14.69 -6.45 7.92
CA SER A 424 -14.91 -7.83 8.38
C SER A 424 -15.19 -7.95 9.89
N ASP A 425 -14.95 -6.90 10.68
CA ASP A 425 -15.31 -6.87 12.10
C ASP A 425 -16.78 -6.49 12.31
N VAL A 426 -17.49 -5.99 11.28
CA VAL A 426 -18.83 -5.42 11.42
C VAL A 426 -19.83 -6.46 11.91
N MET A 427 -19.89 -7.65 11.27
CA MET A 427 -20.79 -8.73 11.69
C MET A 427 -20.62 -9.04 13.18
N TYR A 428 -19.39 -9.19 13.63
CA TYR A 428 -19.11 -9.44 15.04
C TYR A 428 -19.59 -8.29 15.95
N ASN A 429 -19.37 -7.03 15.54
CA ASN A 429 -19.62 -5.86 16.42
C ASN A 429 -21.09 -5.42 16.46
N ILE A 430 -21.91 -5.75 15.47
CA ILE A 430 -23.32 -5.33 15.41
C ILE A 430 -24.32 -6.48 15.29
N GLY A 431 -23.88 -7.72 14.99
CA GLY A 431 -24.77 -8.85 14.73
C GLY A 431 -25.76 -9.11 15.87
N TYR A 432 -25.35 -8.91 17.12
CA TYR A 432 -26.24 -9.05 18.28
C TYR A 432 -27.43 -8.07 18.27
N MET A 433 -27.42 -7.03 17.45
CA MET A 433 -28.57 -6.12 17.30
C MET A 433 -29.69 -6.73 16.43
N TYR A 434 -29.39 -7.74 15.62
CA TYR A 434 -30.31 -8.40 14.70
C TYR A 434 -30.81 -9.73 15.29
N ASP A 435 -32.12 -9.94 15.26
CA ASP A 435 -32.74 -11.05 15.97
C ASP A 435 -32.31 -12.43 15.44
N ASP A 436 -32.17 -12.58 14.11
CA ASP A 436 -31.73 -13.84 13.51
C ASP A 436 -30.32 -14.23 13.97
N GLU A 437 -29.40 -13.26 14.00
CA GLU A 437 -28.05 -13.44 14.50
C GLU A 437 -28.01 -13.68 16.01
N PHE A 438 -28.79 -12.90 16.75
CA PHE A 438 -28.86 -13.02 18.20
C PHE A 438 -29.37 -14.40 18.62
N TYR A 439 -30.55 -14.81 18.18
CA TYR A 439 -31.13 -16.09 18.58
C TYR A 439 -30.46 -17.30 17.90
N GLY A 440 -29.86 -17.14 16.72
CA GLY A 440 -29.14 -18.20 16.05
C GLY A 440 -27.79 -18.56 16.63
N LYS A 441 -27.12 -17.59 17.29
CA LYS A 441 -25.74 -17.75 17.78
C LYS A 441 -25.59 -17.69 19.30
N VAL A 442 -26.61 -17.24 20.05
CA VAL A 442 -26.55 -17.17 21.52
C VAL A 442 -26.85 -18.54 22.12
N ASN A 443 -25.80 -19.20 22.59
CA ASN A 443 -25.89 -20.46 23.33
C ASN A 443 -25.63 -20.29 24.83
N GLU A 444 -24.98 -19.19 25.24
CA GLU A 444 -24.59 -18.94 26.61
C GLU A 444 -24.70 -17.44 26.95
N TYR A 445 -25.10 -17.16 28.17
CA TYR A 445 -25.13 -15.81 28.72
C TYR A 445 -23.99 -15.65 29.75
N PRO A 446 -22.93 -14.88 29.43
CA PRO A 446 -21.71 -14.78 30.27
C PRO A 446 -21.92 -13.86 31.48
N TYR A 447 -22.83 -14.21 32.39
CA TYR A 447 -23.00 -13.51 33.67
C TYR A 447 -21.74 -13.62 34.52
N GLN A 448 -21.38 -12.54 35.24
CA GLN A 448 -20.11 -12.46 35.99
C GLN A 448 -20.34 -12.30 37.50
N VAL A 449 -20.28 -11.05 38.00
CA VAL A 449 -20.36 -10.77 39.48
C VAL A 449 -21.68 -11.25 40.05
N ILE A 450 -22.80 -10.91 39.43
CA ILE A 450 -24.11 -11.46 39.75
C ILE A 450 -24.31 -12.69 38.89
N SER A 451 -24.08 -13.88 39.46
CA SER A 451 -24.16 -15.17 38.79
C SER A 451 -25.25 -16.10 39.38
N ASP A 452 -25.85 -15.70 40.47
CA ASP A 452 -26.98 -16.43 41.06
C ASP A 452 -28.21 -16.32 40.14
N LYS A 453 -28.78 -17.46 39.77
CA LYS A 453 -29.89 -17.55 38.81
C LYS A 453 -31.17 -16.89 39.31
N GLU A 454 -31.47 -16.95 40.63
CA GLU A 454 -32.65 -16.34 41.22
C GLU A 454 -32.51 -14.82 41.24
N ASP A 455 -31.34 -14.31 41.62
CA ASP A 455 -31.05 -12.88 41.61
C ASP A 455 -31.15 -12.32 40.18
N ILE A 456 -30.56 -13.01 39.19
CA ILE A 456 -30.66 -12.63 37.78
C ILE A 456 -32.11 -12.59 37.30
N ALA A 457 -32.87 -13.67 37.52
CA ALA A 457 -34.27 -13.74 37.13
C ALA A 457 -35.10 -12.60 37.76
N LYS A 458 -34.87 -12.30 39.03
CA LYS A 458 -35.55 -11.22 39.73
C LYS A 458 -35.19 -9.84 39.19
N ILE A 459 -33.92 -9.60 38.86
CA ILE A 459 -33.49 -8.35 38.23
C ILE A 459 -34.22 -8.17 36.87
N LEU A 460 -34.26 -9.20 36.03
CA LEU A 460 -34.91 -9.14 34.71
C LEU A 460 -36.41 -8.88 34.84
N ASP A 461 -37.09 -9.56 35.78
CA ASP A 461 -38.53 -9.38 36.04
C ASP A 461 -38.88 -8.00 36.59
N LEU A 462 -38.14 -7.53 37.59
CA LEU A 462 -38.34 -6.19 38.15
C LEU A 462 -38.04 -5.10 37.11
N TYR A 463 -36.99 -5.28 36.31
CA TYR A 463 -36.67 -4.31 35.29
C TYR A 463 -37.80 -4.08 34.32
N ILE A 464 -38.31 -5.15 33.70
CA ILE A 464 -39.34 -5.01 32.64
C ILE A 464 -40.72 -4.62 33.20
N SER A 465 -41.07 -5.08 34.42
CA SER A 465 -42.38 -4.84 35.03
C SER A 465 -42.51 -3.50 35.73
N LYS A 466 -41.42 -2.96 36.29
CA LYS A 466 -41.47 -1.79 37.20
C LYS A 466 -40.59 -0.63 36.70
N TYR A 467 -39.42 -0.90 36.20
CA TYR A 467 -38.41 0.14 35.95
C TYR A 467 -38.30 0.54 34.48
N TYR A 468 -38.61 -0.34 33.53
CA TYR A 468 -38.50 -0.02 32.10
C TYR A 468 -39.61 0.91 31.64
N ASN A 469 -39.22 2.04 31.04
CA ASN A 469 -40.13 2.93 30.33
C ASN A 469 -39.43 3.44 29.05
N GLU A 470 -40.02 3.21 27.90
CA GLU A 470 -39.49 3.58 26.57
C GLU A 470 -39.25 5.07 26.40
N SER A 471 -40.02 5.92 27.14
CA SER A 471 -39.93 7.37 27.05
C SER A 471 -38.92 8.00 28.04
N ASP A 472 -38.21 7.20 28.83
CA ASP A 472 -37.20 7.72 29.72
C ASP A 472 -36.01 8.30 28.91
N ASP A 473 -35.47 9.43 29.38
CA ASP A 473 -34.16 9.88 28.93
C ASP A 473 -33.04 9.07 29.61
N LYS A 474 -31.82 9.24 29.13
CA LYS A 474 -30.64 8.48 29.58
C LYS A 474 -30.41 8.61 31.11
N GLN A 475 -30.62 9.81 31.68
CA GLN A 475 -30.41 10.06 33.09
C GLN A 475 -31.47 9.35 33.91
N THR A 476 -32.74 9.53 33.56
CA THR A 476 -33.88 8.88 34.23
C THR A 476 -33.76 7.35 34.15
N TRP A 477 -33.41 6.82 33.00
CA TRP A 477 -33.15 5.39 32.85
C TRP A 477 -32.06 4.90 33.80
N PHE A 478 -30.93 5.60 33.90
CA PHE A 478 -29.83 5.19 34.78
C PHE A 478 -30.17 5.33 36.27
N ASP A 479 -30.94 6.35 36.66
CA ASP A 479 -31.40 6.51 38.02
C ASP A 479 -32.35 5.36 38.43
N LYS A 480 -33.22 4.90 37.53
CA LYS A 480 -34.04 3.70 37.75
C LYS A 480 -33.21 2.41 37.88
N ILE A 481 -32.08 2.28 37.19
CA ILE A 481 -31.15 1.15 37.40
C ILE A 481 -30.52 1.21 38.80
N LYS A 482 -30.23 2.40 39.32
CA LYS A 482 -29.78 2.55 40.71
C LYS A 482 -30.85 2.14 41.72
N GLU A 483 -32.10 2.56 41.48
CA GLU A 483 -33.23 2.14 42.32
C GLU A 483 -33.41 0.62 42.31
N LEU A 484 -33.34 -0.01 41.13
CA LEU A 484 -33.37 -1.47 41.01
C LEU A 484 -32.23 -2.14 41.80
N ALA A 485 -31.01 -1.61 41.71
CA ALA A 485 -29.87 -2.14 42.45
C ALA A 485 -30.11 -2.09 43.97
N VAL A 486 -30.64 -0.97 44.47
CA VAL A 486 -30.99 -0.80 45.89
C VAL A 486 -32.10 -1.77 46.33
N GLU A 487 -33.16 -1.96 45.49
CA GLU A 487 -34.25 -2.91 45.79
C GLU A 487 -33.75 -4.37 45.83
N MET A 488 -32.70 -4.68 45.07
CA MET A 488 -32.02 -5.98 45.11
C MET A 488 -31.04 -6.14 46.29
N GLY A 489 -30.86 -5.10 47.13
CA GLY A 489 -29.89 -5.09 48.23
C GLY A 489 -28.43 -4.87 47.77
N TYR A 490 -28.23 -4.31 46.61
CA TYR A 490 -26.92 -3.94 46.07
C TYR A 490 -26.66 -2.44 46.27
N ALA A 491 -25.40 -2.03 46.14
CA ALA A 491 -25.07 -0.62 46.24
C ALA A 491 -25.60 0.17 45.03
N GLY A 492 -26.32 1.26 45.27
CA GLY A 492 -26.82 2.14 44.19
C GLY A 492 -25.73 2.99 43.53
N GLU A 493 -24.59 3.13 44.20
CA GLU A 493 -23.46 3.90 43.67
C GLU A 493 -22.14 3.12 43.85
N VAL A 494 -21.27 3.19 42.82
CA VAL A 494 -19.95 2.54 42.83
C VAL A 494 -19.06 3.07 43.96
N LYS A 495 -19.21 4.36 44.31
CA LYS A 495 -18.47 4.99 45.42
C LYS A 495 -18.88 4.41 46.77
N GLU A 496 -20.16 4.18 46.97
CA GLU A 496 -20.73 3.57 48.19
C GLU A 496 -20.21 2.13 48.37
N PHE A 497 -20.23 1.34 47.28
CA PHE A 497 -19.68 -0.02 47.25
C PHE A 497 -18.20 -0.04 47.68
N LYS A 498 -17.38 0.85 47.10
CA LYS A 498 -15.95 0.95 47.43
C LYS A 498 -15.68 1.44 48.86
N ALA A 499 -16.54 2.30 49.38
CA ALA A 499 -16.39 2.84 50.75
C ALA A 499 -16.77 1.84 51.85
N ASN A 500 -17.61 0.84 51.53
CA ASN A 500 -18.12 -0.15 52.48
C ASN A 500 -17.80 -1.59 52.02
N PRO A 501 -16.53 -2.02 52.01
CA PRO A 501 -16.14 -3.35 51.60
C PRO A 501 -16.83 -4.44 52.41
N GLY A 502 -17.49 -5.37 51.73
CA GLY A 502 -18.19 -6.51 52.36
C GLY A 502 -19.63 -6.23 52.80
N MET A 503 -20.13 -4.98 52.72
CA MET A 503 -21.52 -4.65 53.00
C MET A 503 -22.47 -5.09 51.89
N TYR A 504 -22.04 -4.95 50.65
CA TYR A 504 -22.80 -5.28 49.43
C TYR A 504 -22.12 -6.38 48.64
N LYS A 505 -22.91 -7.30 48.03
CA LYS A 505 -22.39 -8.32 47.13
C LYS A 505 -22.07 -7.78 45.73
N ALA A 506 -22.74 -6.69 45.30
CA ALA A 506 -22.64 -6.11 43.98
C ALA A 506 -23.05 -4.62 44.02
N HIS A 507 -22.97 -3.94 42.88
CA HIS A 507 -23.35 -2.53 42.71
C HIS A 507 -24.13 -2.28 41.40
N VAL A 508 -24.59 -1.06 41.20
CA VAL A 508 -25.36 -0.65 40.01
C VAL A 508 -24.72 -1.05 38.68
N GLY A 509 -23.39 -1.02 38.58
CA GLY A 509 -22.67 -1.44 37.37
C GLY A 509 -22.82 -2.93 37.07
N ASP A 510 -22.90 -3.76 38.13
CA ASP A 510 -23.09 -5.21 37.97
C ASP A 510 -24.55 -5.52 37.56
N VAL A 511 -25.54 -4.77 38.09
CA VAL A 511 -26.94 -4.85 37.64
C VAL A 511 -27.05 -4.42 36.15
N SER A 512 -26.40 -3.33 35.78
CA SER A 512 -26.32 -2.92 34.36
C SER A 512 -25.67 -4.00 33.47
N THR A 513 -24.68 -4.72 34.00
CA THR A 513 -24.04 -5.83 33.30
C THR A 513 -24.98 -7.02 33.13
N VAL A 514 -25.81 -7.34 34.12
CA VAL A 514 -26.84 -8.38 33.96
C VAL A 514 -27.81 -8.04 32.82
N LEU A 515 -28.31 -6.80 32.77
CA LEU A 515 -29.18 -6.35 31.68
C LEU A 515 -28.47 -6.39 30.30
N ARG A 516 -27.20 -5.94 30.27
CA ARG A 516 -26.39 -6.00 29.04
C ARG A 516 -26.24 -7.41 28.55
N VAL A 517 -25.86 -8.35 29.40
CA VAL A 517 -25.70 -9.75 29.07
C VAL A 517 -27.03 -10.34 28.57
N ALA A 518 -28.13 -10.09 29.27
CA ALA A 518 -29.45 -10.59 28.85
C ALA A 518 -29.89 -10.06 27.47
N LEU A 519 -29.58 -8.81 27.14
CA LEU A 519 -29.99 -8.18 25.88
C LEU A 519 -29.03 -8.41 24.72
N THR A 520 -27.75 -8.70 24.98
CA THR A 520 -26.71 -8.72 23.93
C THR A 520 -25.85 -10.00 23.97
N ALA A 521 -25.99 -10.85 24.98
CA ALA A 521 -25.08 -11.97 25.28
C ALA A 521 -23.60 -11.57 25.38
N ARG A 522 -23.34 -10.32 25.82
CA ARG A 522 -21.97 -9.75 25.92
C ARG A 522 -21.79 -9.00 27.23
N THR A 523 -20.57 -9.03 27.74
CA THR A 523 -20.19 -8.25 28.94
C THR A 523 -19.74 -6.84 28.60
N ASN A 524 -19.31 -6.60 27.36
CA ASN A 524 -18.88 -5.29 26.86
C ASN A 524 -19.56 -4.96 25.52
N THR A 525 -20.20 -3.81 25.45
CA THR A 525 -20.88 -3.27 24.27
C THR A 525 -20.77 -1.75 24.28
N PRO A 526 -21.17 -1.05 23.22
CA PRO A 526 -21.47 0.38 23.26
C PRO A 526 -22.53 0.72 24.31
N ASP A 527 -22.93 1.97 24.38
CA ASP A 527 -23.87 2.50 25.36
C ASP A 527 -25.19 1.71 25.41
N MET A 528 -25.52 1.18 26.59
CA MET A 528 -26.70 0.33 26.78
C MET A 528 -28.02 1.07 26.56
N TYR A 529 -28.11 2.33 26.96
CA TYR A 529 -29.32 3.11 26.76
C TYR A 529 -29.59 3.29 25.25
N GLU A 530 -28.57 3.66 24.48
CA GLU A 530 -28.71 3.80 23.02
C GLU A 530 -29.03 2.46 22.34
N ILE A 531 -28.42 1.35 22.77
CA ILE A 531 -28.76 -0.01 22.31
C ILE A 531 -30.24 -0.30 22.55
N MET A 532 -30.74 -0.01 23.73
CA MET A 532 -32.13 -0.29 24.10
C MET A 532 -33.13 0.59 23.31
N GLN A 533 -32.78 1.84 23.04
CA GLN A 533 -33.58 2.72 22.18
C GLN A 533 -33.71 2.16 20.75
N VAL A 534 -32.63 1.57 20.21
CA VAL A 534 -32.65 0.95 18.88
C VAL A 534 -33.39 -0.40 18.87
N LEU A 535 -33.24 -1.21 19.93
CA LEU A 535 -33.97 -2.49 20.04
C LEU A 535 -35.49 -2.30 20.18
N GLY A 536 -35.92 -1.29 20.95
CA GLY A 536 -37.33 -1.03 21.25
C GLY A 536 -37.96 -2.06 22.20
N LYS A 537 -39.13 -1.68 22.77
CA LYS A 537 -39.81 -2.42 23.84
C LYS A 537 -40.03 -3.91 23.54
N ASN A 538 -40.50 -4.25 22.34
CA ASN A 538 -40.85 -5.62 22.02
C ASN A 538 -39.65 -6.57 21.99
N ARG A 539 -38.54 -6.14 21.36
CA ARG A 539 -37.29 -6.93 21.36
C ARG A 539 -36.67 -7.03 22.74
N ILE A 540 -36.68 -5.95 23.51
CA ILE A 540 -36.21 -5.96 24.90
C ILE A 540 -36.97 -6.99 25.71
N ALA A 541 -38.33 -6.93 25.74
CA ALA A 541 -39.16 -7.87 26.51
C ALA A 541 -38.87 -9.32 26.11
N LYS A 542 -38.84 -9.61 24.82
CA LYS A 542 -38.59 -10.97 24.30
C LYS A 542 -37.20 -11.48 24.69
N ARG A 543 -36.14 -10.63 24.60
CA ARG A 543 -34.77 -11.04 24.95
C ARG A 543 -34.62 -11.30 26.45
N LEU A 544 -35.24 -10.49 27.31
CA LEU A 544 -35.22 -10.70 28.76
C LEU A 544 -35.93 -12.00 29.11
N GLU A 545 -37.06 -12.32 28.46
CA GLU A 545 -37.79 -13.58 28.63
C GLU A 545 -36.92 -14.79 28.26
N VAL A 546 -36.34 -14.79 27.03
CA VAL A 546 -35.43 -15.84 26.57
C VAL A 546 -34.23 -16.01 27.47
N ALA A 547 -33.59 -14.89 27.92
CA ALA A 547 -32.47 -14.94 28.84
C ALA A 547 -32.85 -15.60 30.17
N LYS A 548 -34.09 -15.34 30.68
CA LYS A 548 -34.61 -15.95 31.91
C LYS A 548 -34.91 -17.45 31.71
N GLU A 549 -35.43 -17.84 30.56
CA GLU A 549 -35.65 -19.27 30.23
C GLU A 549 -34.35 -20.07 30.23
N ASN A 550 -33.26 -19.48 29.75
CA ASN A 550 -31.93 -20.08 29.77
C ASN A 550 -31.27 -20.19 31.17
N LEU A 551 -31.87 -19.61 32.19
CA LEU A 551 -31.41 -19.82 33.58
C LEU A 551 -31.93 -21.15 34.18
N LYS A 552 -32.99 -21.72 33.59
CA LYS A 552 -33.53 -23.01 34.05
C LYS A 552 -32.57 -24.12 33.68
#